data_e5ef8aebbb0d09cb385b15b4cfd807a1
#
_entry.id   e5ef8aebbb0d09cb385b15b4cfd807a1
#
_cell.length_a   1.000
_cell.length_b   1.000
_cell.length_c   1.000
_cell.angle_alpha   90.00
_cell.angle_beta   90.00
_cell.angle_gamma   90.00
#
_symmetry.space_group_name_H-M   'P 1'
#
loop_
_entity.id
_entity.type
_entity.pdbx_description
1 polymer ?
#
loop_
_entity_poly.entity_id
_entity_poly.type
_entity_poly.pdbx_seq_one_letter_code
_entity_poly.pdbx_strand_id
1 'polypeptide(L)'
;AYPYYMLKEIDEQPAVMRKLVQEYFGDNDVAQINEEMLKDMANADHLYIVGAGTSYHAGLVGARIFEKLCGIPTSVHISSEFAYEQPLLSKKPFFIFLSQSGETADSREVLVNVNKHNWPSLTITNVDKSTLSREATYTELLYAGPEIAVASTKAYTAQIAVEAILAQALGVYMDKQAAKDFDVKHQLG
;
A
#
# COMPACT_ATOMS: atom_id res chain seq x y z
N ALA A 1 -19.86 -5.18 5.25
CA ALA A 1 -19.48 -6.55 4.89
C ALA A 1 -18.21 -6.60 4.05
N TYR A 2 -18.04 -5.65 3.12
CA TYR A 2 -16.87 -5.60 2.26
C TYR A 2 -15.51 -5.55 3.02
N PRO A 3 -15.25 -4.63 3.97
CA PRO A 3 -13.98 -4.65 4.71
C PRO A 3 -13.86 -5.89 5.59
N TYR A 4 -14.98 -6.44 6.02
CA TYR A 4 -15.03 -7.60 6.90
C TYR A 4 -14.51 -8.87 6.21
N TYR A 5 -14.89 -9.12 4.97
CA TYR A 5 -14.42 -10.30 4.24
C TYR A 5 -12.91 -10.30 4.05
N MET A 6 -12.35 -9.16 3.73
CA MET A 6 -10.92 -9.02 3.51
C MET A 6 -10.15 -9.24 4.80
N LEU A 7 -10.64 -8.68 5.89
CA LEU A 7 -10.01 -8.82 7.20
C LEU A 7 -10.14 -10.23 7.75
N LYS A 8 -11.16 -10.99 7.34
CA LYS A 8 -11.30 -12.37 7.75
C LYS A 8 -10.22 -13.27 7.19
N GLU A 9 -9.83 -13.07 5.93
CA GLU A 9 -8.70 -13.78 5.35
C GLU A 9 -7.40 -13.42 6.05
N ILE A 10 -7.25 -12.17 6.47
CA ILE A 10 -6.10 -11.68 7.22
C ILE A 10 -6.05 -12.33 8.59
N ASP A 11 -7.19 -12.51 9.26
CA ASP A 11 -7.28 -13.10 10.60
C ASP A 11 -6.73 -14.52 10.67
N GLU A 12 -6.60 -15.21 9.56
CA GLU A 12 -6.02 -16.54 9.51
C GLU A 12 -4.49 -16.54 9.68
N GLN A 13 -3.86 -15.35 9.75
CA GLN A 13 -2.43 -15.20 9.89
C GLN A 13 -2.06 -14.31 11.08
N PRO A 14 -2.38 -14.76 12.30
CA PRO A 14 -2.24 -13.90 13.49
C PRO A 14 -0.80 -13.42 13.76
N ALA A 15 0.20 -14.22 13.45
CA ALA A 15 1.59 -13.82 13.66
C ALA A 15 1.98 -12.63 12.77
N VAL A 16 1.52 -12.62 11.51
CA VAL A 16 1.75 -11.52 10.59
C VAL A 16 1.07 -10.26 11.12
N MET A 17 -0.17 -10.40 11.57
CA MET A 17 -0.96 -9.27 12.06
C MET A 17 -0.35 -8.66 13.33
N ARG A 18 0.07 -9.49 14.28
CA ARG A 18 0.71 -9.00 15.51
C ARG A 18 1.97 -8.20 15.21
N LYS A 19 2.78 -8.67 14.27
CA LYS A 19 4.01 -7.98 13.86
C LYS A 19 3.69 -6.62 13.27
N LEU A 20 2.72 -6.54 12.37
CA LEU A 20 2.32 -5.29 11.72
C LEU A 20 1.73 -4.31 12.74
N VAL A 21 0.88 -4.78 13.66
CA VAL A 21 0.33 -3.91 14.70
C VAL A 21 1.48 -3.35 15.56
N GLN A 22 2.43 -4.18 15.95
CA GLN A 22 3.57 -3.74 16.73
C GLN A 22 4.40 -2.69 16.00
N GLU A 23 4.71 -2.93 14.72
CA GLU A 23 5.59 -2.04 13.95
C GLU A 23 4.91 -0.72 13.56
N TYR A 24 3.63 -0.76 13.20
CA TYR A 24 2.93 0.42 12.73
C TYR A 24 2.24 1.22 13.83
N PHE A 25 1.78 0.57 14.88
CA PHE A 25 1.07 1.26 15.95
C PHE A 25 1.90 1.41 17.24
N GLY A 26 2.76 0.42 17.55
CA GLY A 26 3.41 0.39 18.86
C GLY A 26 2.34 0.37 19.95
N ASP A 27 2.43 1.32 20.88
CA ASP A 27 1.43 1.48 21.95
C ASP A 27 0.36 2.52 21.61
N ASN A 28 0.36 3.04 20.38
CA ASN A 28 -0.58 4.09 19.96
C ASN A 28 -1.84 3.48 19.36
N ASP A 29 -2.94 4.22 19.40
CA ASP A 29 -4.19 3.82 18.75
C ASP A 29 -4.21 4.19 17.27
N VAL A 30 -3.28 5.04 16.84
CA VAL A 30 -3.16 5.50 15.45
C VAL A 30 -1.83 5.02 14.89
N ALA A 31 -1.84 4.58 13.63
CA ALA A 31 -0.62 4.13 12.97
C ALA A 31 0.37 5.29 12.83
N GLN A 32 1.64 4.99 13.06
CA GLN A 32 2.73 5.96 12.95
C GLN A 32 3.19 6.01 11.50
N ILE A 33 2.60 6.91 10.73
CA ILE A 33 2.86 7.06 9.30
C ILE A 33 3.48 8.44 9.06
N ASN A 34 4.41 8.51 8.11
CA ASN A 34 5.05 9.76 7.71
C ASN A 34 4.00 10.80 7.30
N GLU A 35 3.94 11.91 8.01
CA GLU A 35 2.92 12.94 7.80
C GLU A 35 3.08 13.63 6.43
N GLU A 36 4.31 13.81 5.95
CA GLU A 36 4.53 14.37 4.61
C GLU A 36 3.95 13.48 3.53
N MET A 37 4.07 12.15 3.69
CA MET A 37 3.47 11.21 2.76
C MET A 37 1.95 11.31 2.78
N LEU A 38 1.35 11.37 3.96
CA LEU A 38 -0.10 11.53 4.08
C LEU A 38 -0.58 12.82 3.41
N LYS A 39 0.19 13.89 3.57
CA LYS A 39 -0.12 15.17 2.91
C LYS A 39 -0.06 15.03 1.40
N ASP A 40 0.99 14.40 0.86
CA ASP A 40 1.12 14.20 -0.58
C ASP A 40 -0.03 13.33 -1.12
N MET A 41 -0.39 12.27 -0.40
CA MET A 41 -1.50 11.41 -0.79
C MET A 41 -2.84 12.15 -0.73
N ALA A 42 -3.05 12.96 0.30
CA ALA A 42 -4.28 13.73 0.47
C ALA A 42 -4.44 14.79 -0.62
N ASN A 43 -3.34 15.32 -1.14
CA ASN A 43 -3.34 16.31 -2.22
C ASN A 43 -3.52 15.68 -3.60
N ALA A 44 -3.44 14.35 -3.70
CA ALA A 44 -3.60 13.65 -4.97
C ALA A 44 -5.07 13.59 -5.37
N ASP A 45 -5.31 13.62 -6.67
CA ASP A 45 -6.65 13.44 -7.24
C ASP A 45 -6.90 12.00 -7.69
N HIS A 46 -5.85 11.17 -7.68
CA HIS A 46 -5.95 9.76 -8.07
C HIS A 46 -4.76 8.99 -7.51
N LEU A 47 -5.03 7.80 -6.97
CA LEU A 47 -3.98 6.88 -6.52
C LEU A 47 -3.83 5.77 -7.57
N TYR A 48 -2.61 5.57 -8.05
CA TYR A 48 -2.28 4.51 -9.02
C TYR A 48 -1.49 3.42 -8.31
N ILE A 49 -2.08 2.26 -8.14
CA ILE A 49 -1.38 1.11 -7.54
C ILE A 49 -0.83 0.26 -8.67
N VAL A 50 0.47 -0.02 -8.61
CA VAL A 50 1.20 -0.76 -9.65
C VAL A 50 1.80 -2.02 -9.03
N GLY A 51 1.54 -3.17 -9.62
CA GLY A 51 2.08 -4.43 -9.13
C GLY A 51 1.97 -5.55 -10.16
N ALA A 52 2.61 -6.67 -9.86
CA ALA A 52 2.61 -7.86 -10.71
C ALA A 52 2.20 -9.08 -9.91
N GLY A 53 1.56 -10.05 -10.54
CA GLY A 53 1.18 -11.31 -9.92
C GLY A 53 0.31 -11.14 -8.69
N THR A 54 0.71 -11.74 -7.57
CA THR A 54 -0.05 -11.65 -6.31
C THR A 54 -0.13 -10.22 -5.79
N SER A 55 0.87 -9.39 -6.07
CA SER A 55 0.84 -7.98 -5.69
C SER A 55 -0.25 -7.20 -6.42
N TYR A 56 -0.48 -7.51 -7.69
CA TYR A 56 -1.59 -6.92 -8.42
C TYR A 56 -2.93 -7.27 -7.75
N HIS A 57 -3.11 -8.53 -7.35
CA HIS A 57 -4.34 -8.96 -6.66
C HIS A 57 -4.50 -8.29 -5.30
N ALA A 58 -3.40 -8.15 -4.54
CA ALA A 58 -3.43 -7.39 -3.30
C ALA A 58 -3.82 -5.92 -3.54
N GLY A 59 -3.34 -5.36 -4.64
CA GLY A 59 -3.68 -3.99 -5.05
C GLY A 59 -5.17 -3.82 -5.32
N LEU A 60 -5.83 -4.82 -5.93
CA LEU A 60 -7.27 -4.77 -6.18
C LEU A 60 -8.06 -4.63 -4.87
N VAL A 61 -7.61 -5.33 -3.83
CA VAL A 61 -8.20 -5.22 -2.50
C VAL A 61 -7.94 -3.84 -1.92
N GLY A 62 -6.69 -3.40 -1.93
CA GLY A 62 -6.28 -2.11 -1.37
C GLY A 62 -6.97 -0.92 -2.02
N ALA A 63 -7.14 -0.96 -3.35
CA ALA A 63 -7.80 0.13 -4.07
C ALA A 63 -9.21 0.38 -3.55
N ARG A 64 -9.95 -0.68 -3.27
CA ARG A 64 -11.32 -0.56 -2.75
C ARG A 64 -11.33 0.00 -1.33
N ILE A 65 -10.33 -0.36 -0.53
CA ILE A 65 -10.20 0.16 0.83
C ILE A 65 -9.88 1.66 0.79
N PHE A 66 -8.93 2.07 -0.06
CA PHE A 66 -8.60 3.49 -0.22
C PHE A 66 -9.81 4.31 -0.67
N GLU A 67 -10.54 3.83 -1.65
CA GLU A 67 -11.72 4.55 -2.14
C GLU A 67 -12.78 4.68 -1.05
N LYS A 68 -13.02 3.61 -0.31
CA LYS A 68 -14.03 3.60 0.75
C LYS A 68 -13.65 4.51 1.92
N LEU A 69 -12.40 4.44 2.37
CA LEU A 69 -11.97 5.17 3.57
C LEU A 69 -11.52 6.60 3.29
N CYS A 70 -11.02 6.87 2.09
CA CYS A 70 -10.43 8.17 1.75
C CYS A 70 -11.23 8.97 0.72
N GLY A 71 -12.05 8.30 -0.06
CA GLY A 71 -12.80 8.97 -1.13
C GLY A 71 -11.94 9.45 -2.28
N ILE A 72 -10.73 8.89 -2.46
CA ILE A 72 -9.85 9.22 -3.57
C ILE A 72 -9.98 8.13 -4.63
N PRO A 73 -10.28 8.48 -5.90
CA PRO A 73 -10.29 7.48 -6.97
C PRO A 73 -8.97 6.72 -7.03
N THR A 74 -9.04 5.40 -7.05
CA THR A 74 -7.86 4.53 -6.98
C THR A 74 -7.99 3.43 -8.03
N SER A 75 -6.97 3.26 -8.85
CA SER A 75 -6.93 2.21 -9.86
C SER A 75 -5.71 1.33 -9.67
N VAL A 76 -5.80 0.09 -10.18
CA VAL A 76 -4.74 -0.89 -10.04
C VAL A 76 -4.29 -1.32 -11.42
N HIS A 77 -2.99 -1.39 -11.61
CA HIS A 77 -2.39 -1.65 -12.90
C HIS A 77 -1.34 -2.76 -12.80
N ILE A 78 -1.36 -3.64 -13.78
CA ILE A 78 -0.29 -4.64 -13.92
C ILE A 78 0.95 -3.92 -14.41
N SER A 79 2.06 -4.09 -13.70
CA SER A 79 3.29 -3.32 -13.96
C SER A 79 3.78 -3.45 -15.41
N SER A 80 3.73 -4.66 -15.99
CA SER A 80 4.15 -4.85 -17.39
C SER A 80 3.26 -4.08 -18.36
N GLU A 81 1.95 -4.09 -18.14
CA GLU A 81 1.02 -3.37 -18.99
C GLU A 81 1.21 -1.86 -18.85
N PHE A 82 1.40 -1.37 -17.62
CA PHE A 82 1.59 0.06 -17.37
C PHE A 82 2.91 0.55 -18.00
N ALA A 83 3.97 -0.25 -17.90
CA ALA A 83 5.27 0.10 -18.48
C ALA A 83 5.21 0.13 -20.00
N TYR A 84 4.48 -0.81 -20.60
CA TYR A 84 4.37 -0.92 -22.06
C TYR A 84 3.40 0.10 -22.65
N GLU A 85 2.25 0.29 -22.02
CA GLU A 85 1.20 1.20 -22.50
C GLU A 85 0.61 1.97 -21.31
N GLN A 86 1.20 3.13 -21.03
CA GLN A 86 0.79 3.95 -19.91
C GLN A 86 -0.64 4.46 -20.11
N PRO A 87 -1.54 4.30 -19.11
CA PRO A 87 -2.88 4.86 -19.20
C PRO A 87 -2.85 6.39 -19.15
N LEU A 88 -3.97 7.01 -19.47
CA LEU A 88 -4.11 8.45 -19.27
C LEU A 88 -4.05 8.73 -17.77
N LEU A 89 -3.18 9.63 -17.38
CA LEU A 89 -2.98 9.96 -15.97
C LEU A 89 -3.73 11.23 -15.59
N SER A 90 -4.10 11.33 -14.32
CA SER A 90 -4.69 12.54 -13.75
C SER A 90 -3.63 13.63 -13.59
N LYS A 91 -4.05 14.84 -13.21
CA LYS A 91 -3.14 15.99 -13.08
C LYS A 91 -2.24 15.88 -11.84
N LYS A 92 -2.75 15.30 -10.76
CA LYS A 92 -2.04 15.20 -9.48
C LYS A 92 -2.01 13.74 -9.01
N PRO A 93 -1.29 12.87 -9.74
CA PRO A 93 -1.26 11.46 -9.39
C PRO A 93 -0.35 11.19 -8.20
N PHE A 94 -0.67 10.14 -7.44
CA PHE A 94 0.22 9.54 -6.45
C PHE A 94 0.33 8.07 -6.80
N PHE A 95 1.53 7.52 -6.81
CA PHE A 95 1.79 6.13 -7.22
C PHE A 95 2.18 5.27 -6.03
N ILE A 96 1.60 4.07 -5.97
CA ILE A 96 1.90 3.08 -4.95
C ILE A 96 2.40 1.82 -5.64
N PHE A 97 3.67 1.47 -5.41
CA PHE A 97 4.28 0.28 -5.97
C PHE A 97 4.23 -0.85 -4.94
N LEU A 98 3.56 -1.93 -5.28
CA LEU A 98 3.51 -3.14 -4.46
C LEU A 98 4.50 -4.15 -5.04
N SER A 99 5.53 -4.49 -4.27
CA SER A 99 6.54 -5.47 -4.71
C SER A 99 7.19 -6.09 -3.48
N GLN A 100 6.99 -7.39 -3.28
CA GLN A 100 7.59 -8.07 -2.14
C GLN A 100 9.11 -7.92 -2.12
N SER A 101 9.76 -8.14 -3.25
CA SER A 101 11.22 -8.06 -3.37
C SER A 101 11.73 -6.62 -3.48
N GLY A 102 10.89 -5.71 -3.99
CA GLY A 102 11.32 -4.37 -4.33
C GLY A 102 12.22 -4.31 -5.57
N GLU A 103 12.31 -5.42 -6.34
CA GLU A 103 13.20 -5.53 -7.49
C GLU A 103 12.45 -5.86 -8.79
N THR A 104 11.13 -5.67 -8.83
CA THR A 104 10.33 -5.94 -10.02
C THR A 104 10.73 -4.99 -11.16
N ALA A 105 11.27 -5.54 -12.24
CA ALA A 105 11.84 -4.73 -13.33
C ALA A 105 10.82 -3.81 -14.00
N ASP A 106 9.64 -4.32 -14.29
CA ASP A 106 8.60 -3.51 -14.95
C ASP A 106 8.12 -2.38 -14.05
N SER A 107 7.99 -2.63 -12.74
CA SER A 107 7.63 -1.60 -11.77
C SER A 107 8.71 -0.52 -11.70
N ARG A 108 9.98 -0.91 -11.76
CA ARG A 108 11.07 0.04 -11.76
C ARG A 108 11.03 0.96 -12.99
N GLU A 109 10.69 0.40 -14.14
CA GLU A 109 10.56 1.18 -15.37
C GLU A 109 9.47 2.26 -15.23
N VAL A 110 8.33 1.89 -14.62
CA VAL A 110 7.27 2.84 -14.32
C VAL A 110 7.76 3.91 -13.35
N LEU A 111 8.46 3.51 -12.28
CA LEU A 111 8.95 4.44 -11.25
C LEU A 111 9.96 5.43 -11.83
N VAL A 112 10.84 5.00 -12.72
CA VAL A 112 11.79 5.90 -13.38
C VAL A 112 11.03 7.02 -14.10
N ASN A 113 9.95 6.68 -14.81
CA ASN A 113 9.14 7.68 -15.51
C ASN A 113 8.38 8.59 -14.53
N VAL A 114 7.88 8.04 -13.45
CA VAL A 114 7.22 8.81 -12.38
C VAL A 114 8.20 9.85 -11.81
N ASN A 115 9.42 9.46 -11.55
CA ASN A 115 10.46 10.36 -11.04
C ASN A 115 10.84 11.46 -12.03
N LYS A 116 10.83 11.16 -13.32
CA LYS A 116 11.10 12.18 -14.35
C LYS A 116 10.08 13.30 -14.33
N HIS A 117 8.85 13.00 -13.91
CA HIS A 117 7.76 13.98 -13.81
C HIS A 117 7.68 14.62 -12.41
N ASN A 118 8.56 14.25 -11.50
CA ASN A 118 8.55 14.70 -10.10
C ASN A 118 7.23 14.38 -9.37
N TRP A 119 6.57 13.30 -9.75
CA TRP A 119 5.37 12.85 -9.04
C TRP A 119 5.77 12.06 -7.80
N PRO A 120 5.02 12.21 -6.70
CA PRO A 120 5.33 11.46 -5.49
C PRO A 120 4.92 9.99 -5.60
N SER A 121 5.65 9.15 -4.90
CA SER A 121 5.41 7.71 -4.91
C SER A 121 5.75 7.05 -3.58
N LEU A 122 5.14 5.90 -3.35
CA LEU A 122 5.37 5.03 -2.21
C LEU A 122 5.68 3.63 -2.74
N THR A 123 6.69 2.99 -2.18
CA THR A 123 6.92 1.56 -2.39
C THR A 123 6.56 0.82 -1.11
N ILE A 124 5.69 -0.18 -1.23
CA ILE A 124 5.36 -1.12 -0.15
C ILE A 124 6.10 -2.42 -0.48
N THR A 125 7.08 -2.78 0.34
CA THR A 125 7.98 -3.90 0.07
C THR A 125 8.41 -4.60 1.35
N ASN A 126 8.89 -5.83 1.21
CA ASN A 126 9.46 -6.57 2.34
C ASN A 126 10.96 -6.32 2.51
N VAL A 127 11.60 -5.69 1.53
CA VAL A 127 13.06 -5.52 1.51
C VAL A 127 13.43 -4.05 1.55
N ASP A 128 13.88 -3.61 2.71
CA ASP A 128 14.41 -2.27 2.90
C ASP A 128 15.67 -2.11 2.03
N LYS A 129 15.87 -0.94 1.47
CA LYS A 129 17.01 -0.62 0.58
C LYS A 129 16.98 -1.40 -0.75
N SER A 130 15.85 -2.01 -1.11
CA SER A 130 15.65 -2.53 -2.46
C SER A 130 15.61 -1.39 -3.47
N THR A 131 15.72 -1.71 -4.75
CA THR A 131 15.73 -0.70 -5.80
C THR A 131 14.49 0.19 -5.75
N LEU A 132 13.30 -0.41 -5.66
CA LEU A 132 12.05 0.36 -5.61
C LEU A 132 11.94 1.19 -4.33
N SER A 133 12.44 0.69 -3.20
CA SER A 133 12.40 1.45 -1.97
C SER A 133 13.33 2.66 -2.01
N ARG A 134 14.52 2.50 -2.61
CA ARG A 134 15.49 3.60 -2.72
C ARG A 134 15.05 4.67 -3.70
N GLU A 135 14.35 4.29 -4.76
CA GLU A 135 14.00 5.22 -5.85
C GLU A 135 12.64 5.90 -5.67
N ALA A 136 11.75 5.33 -4.85
CA ALA A 136 10.46 5.96 -4.54
C ALA A 136 10.65 7.12 -3.55
N THR A 137 9.66 8.00 -3.48
CA THR A 137 9.68 9.10 -2.51
C THR A 137 9.60 8.58 -1.09
N TYR A 138 8.77 7.57 -0.86
CA TYR A 138 8.51 6.99 0.47
C TYR A 138 8.56 5.48 0.41
N THR A 139 8.80 4.84 1.56
CA THR A 139 8.81 3.37 1.68
C THR A 139 8.07 2.95 2.94
N GLU A 140 7.24 1.91 2.80
CA GLU A 140 6.61 1.22 3.93
C GLU A 140 6.94 -0.27 3.83
N LEU A 141 7.25 -0.89 4.96
CA LEU A 141 7.69 -2.28 5.00
C LEU A 141 6.58 -3.24 5.40
N LEU A 142 6.68 -4.46 4.88
CA LEU A 142 5.71 -5.53 5.15
C LEU A 142 6.05 -6.32 6.42
N TYR A 143 7.29 -6.26 6.88
CA TYR A 143 7.76 -6.99 8.07
C TYR A 143 7.40 -8.47 8.04
N ALA A 144 7.46 -9.09 6.85
CA ALA A 144 7.04 -10.49 6.67
C ALA A 144 8.17 -11.51 6.89
N GLY A 145 9.35 -11.05 7.26
CA GLY A 145 10.52 -11.90 7.50
C GLY A 145 11.42 -12.06 6.28
N PRO A 146 12.45 -12.91 6.35
CA PRO A 146 13.40 -13.10 5.25
C PRO A 146 12.68 -13.55 3.98
N GLU A 147 13.07 -12.97 2.83
CA GLU A 147 12.41 -13.20 1.54
C GLU A 147 12.30 -14.69 1.18
N ILE A 148 13.38 -15.43 1.35
CA ILE A 148 13.42 -16.84 1.00
C ILE A 148 12.51 -17.71 1.89
N ALA A 149 12.11 -17.21 3.04
CA ALA A 149 11.26 -17.92 3.99
C ALA A 149 9.79 -17.50 3.91
N VAL A 150 9.46 -16.52 3.05
CA VAL A 150 8.11 -15.96 2.99
C VAL A 150 7.24 -16.76 2.04
N ALA A 151 6.17 -17.37 2.56
CA ALA A 151 5.17 -18.01 1.72
C ALA A 151 4.35 -16.93 0.99
N SER A 152 3.89 -17.26 -0.24
CA SER A 152 3.09 -16.34 -1.05
C SER A 152 1.87 -15.80 -0.31
N THR A 153 1.19 -16.67 0.45
CA THR A 153 0.01 -16.28 1.24
C THR A 153 0.35 -15.25 2.30
N LYS A 154 1.50 -15.43 2.98
CA LYS A 154 1.95 -14.50 4.02
C LYS A 154 2.25 -13.13 3.42
N ALA A 155 2.95 -13.09 2.30
CA ALA A 155 3.28 -11.85 1.62
C ALA A 155 2.02 -11.12 1.13
N TYR A 156 1.09 -11.86 0.55
CA TYR A 156 -0.19 -11.33 0.08
C TYR A 156 -0.98 -10.70 1.23
N THR A 157 -1.10 -11.43 2.33
CA THR A 157 -1.82 -10.97 3.53
C THR A 157 -1.18 -9.71 4.11
N ALA A 158 0.16 -9.68 4.20
CA ALA A 158 0.87 -8.51 4.71
C ALA A 158 0.65 -7.28 3.82
N GLN A 159 0.64 -7.45 2.50
CA GLN A 159 0.38 -6.34 1.58
C GLN A 159 -1.01 -5.74 1.80
N ILE A 160 -2.03 -6.59 1.91
CA ILE A 160 -3.39 -6.12 2.17
C ILE A 160 -3.47 -5.40 3.51
N ALA A 161 -2.86 -5.96 4.55
CA ALA A 161 -2.89 -5.36 5.87
C ALA A 161 -2.22 -3.99 5.90
N VAL A 162 -1.07 -3.84 5.25
CA VAL A 162 -0.38 -2.55 5.17
C VAL A 162 -1.21 -1.54 4.39
N GLU A 163 -1.83 -1.95 3.29
CA GLU A 163 -2.73 -1.06 2.54
C GLU A 163 -3.90 -0.58 3.41
N ALA A 164 -4.49 -1.48 4.21
CA ALA A 164 -5.59 -1.12 5.12
C ALA A 164 -5.12 -0.13 6.20
N ILE A 165 -3.95 -0.35 6.77
CA ILE A 165 -3.36 0.55 7.76
C ILE A 165 -3.14 1.95 7.16
N LEU A 166 -2.57 2.01 5.96
CA LEU A 166 -2.31 3.28 5.28
C LEU A 166 -3.61 3.99 4.91
N ALA A 167 -4.59 3.26 4.40
CA ALA A 167 -5.87 3.85 4.01
C ALA A 167 -6.60 4.43 5.22
N GLN A 168 -6.57 3.74 6.35
CA GLN A 168 -7.18 4.23 7.58
C GLN A 168 -6.45 5.50 8.07
N ALA A 169 -5.11 5.47 8.09
CA ALA A 169 -4.32 6.62 8.52
C ALA A 169 -4.58 7.84 7.61
N LEU A 170 -4.61 7.61 6.30
CA LEU A 170 -4.88 8.67 5.32
C LEU A 170 -6.28 9.23 5.48
N GLY A 171 -7.27 8.37 5.62
CA GLY A 171 -8.66 8.80 5.79
C GLY A 171 -8.87 9.60 7.07
N VAL A 172 -8.22 9.21 8.16
CA VAL A 172 -8.25 9.99 9.42
C VAL A 172 -7.57 11.34 9.22
N TYR A 173 -6.42 11.37 8.55
CA TYR A 173 -5.71 12.60 8.22
C TYR A 173 -6.60 13.56 7.41
N MET A 174 -7.43 13.02 6.52
CA MET A 174 -8.36 13.77 5.68
C MET A 174 -9.69 14.08 6.37
N ASP A 175 -9.85 13.72 7.63
CA ASP A 175 -11.07 13.91 8.41
C ASP A 175 -12.28 13.17 7.83
N LYS A 176 -12.07 11.95 7.32
CA LYS A 176 -13.12 11.11 6.76
C LYS A 176 -13.76 10.23 7.83
N GLN A 177 -15.07 10.32 7.99
CA GLN A 177 -15.78 9.57 9.02
C GLN A 177 -15.65 8.06 8.81
N ALA A 178 -15.70 7.58 7.58
CA ALA A 178 -15.54 6.16 7.28
C ALA A 178 -14.23 5.60 7.83
N ALA A 179 -13.14 6.38 7.73
CA ALA A 179 -11.84 5.98 8.26
C ALA A 179 -11.81 6.01 9.78
N LYS A 180 -12.43 7.01 10.39
CA LYS A 180 -12.51 7.12 11.85
C LYS A 180 -13.31 5.98 12.46
N ASP A 181 -14.33 5.49 11.77
CA ASP A 181 -15.18 4.40 12.22
C ASP A 181 -14.53 3.02 11.98
N PHE A 182 -13.46 2.96 11.20
CA PHE A 182 -12.79 1.72 10.88
C PHE A 182 -11.59 1.48 11.81
N ASP A 183 -11.78 0.63 12.82
CA ASP A 183 -10.74 0.29 13.79
C ASP A 183 -9.83 -0.80 13.23
N VAL A 184 -8.90 -0.43 12.37
CA VAL A 184 -8.00 -1.37 11.71
C VAL A 184 -7.11 -2.11 12.71
N LYS A 185 -6.63 -1.41 13.74
CA LYS A 185 -5.78 -2.01 14.77
C LYS A 185 -6.50 -3.15 15.48
N HIS A 186 -7.74 -2.92 15.88
CA HIS A 186 -8.55 -3.93 16.55
C HIS A 186 -8.88 -5.10 15.60
N GLN A 187 -9.18 -4.78 14.34
CA GLN A 187 -9.49 -5.80 13.33
C GLN A 187 -8.29 -6.70 13.03
N LEU A 188 -7.06 -6.17 13.11
CA LEU A 188 -5.83 -6.93 12.87
C LEU A 188 -5.31 -7.63 14.13
N GLY A 189 -5.63 -7.12 15.27
CA GLY A 189 -5.23 -7.71 16.56
C GLY A 189 -6.33 -8.54 17.16
#